data_2dd3f98c7f079625dbeec0376e45de5f
#
_entry.id   2dd3f98c7f079625dbeec0376e45de5f
#
_cell.length_a   1.000
_cell.length_b   1.000
_cell.length_c   1.000
_cell.angle_alpha   90.00
_cell.angle_beta   90.00
_cell.angle_gamma   90.00
#
_symmetry.space_group_name_H-M   'P 1'
#
loop_
_entity.id
_entity.type
_entity.pdbx_description
1 polymer ?
#
loop_
_entity_poly.entity_id
_entity_poly.type
_entity_poly.pdbx_seq_one_letter_code
_entity_poly.pdbx_strand_id
1 'polypeptide(L)'
;MKTIKYFLLFSTLVAVLLTGCESLDVKNENDPDFATAFSKPSDVRGVAGSLFNSWYMQVQGGYEGVGLLMWVGADAGTCSWGNAAMRDFSYEPRIAWDNTSSYPNATQTVSQYRGLYSVLSSCNEVLAQVKLGDMQITAGDGTDETPMVTAIAKLIQGLSLGYVGLIFDKGFIVTEYTDLTQTVEVSPYKAIIDTAVKCLDECIALCAANTFTLDDDWVPGITMTSVKVGELANTAAAVLLSYSPRNKTDNAAVDWTKVGTYANKGLTYDFAPVMDDIQWYTSYHTYANYGGWGQADMRIVNMMDPRFPSRWADANTWNTLPAITTTHTAGIDDRIFTDFQFLATCPFRVERGYYHFSCYRFSRYDDYLSTWTTAQPQFRKVENDLLKAEALLHQPNLAGAAAILNAGSRVTRGGLAPVGATATEIENAIFYERNIELFCTGMGLEFFTMRKADKLQAGTPLHLPIPGSQLEVNIMENYSFGPGLGVAGQDYSNGGWF
;
A
#
# COMPACT_ATOMS: atom_id res chain seq x y z
N MET A 1 12.13 78.04 24.27
CA MET A 1 12.12 76.89 25.22
C MET A 1 11.02 75.86 24.92
N LYS A 2 9.85 76.15 24.44
CA LYS A 2 8.81 75.16 24.13
C LYS A 2 9.16 74.26 22.91
N THR A 3 9.74 74.81 21.86
CA THR A 3 10.11 74.09 20.64
C THR A 3 11.20 73.05 20.85
N ILE A 4 12.16 73.30 21.74
CA ILE A 4 13.27 72.36 22.08
C ILE A 4 12.71 71.15 22.87
N LYS A 5 11.68 71.32 23.70
CA LYS A 5 11.05 70.22 24.43
C LYS A 5 10.28 69.25 23.50
N TYR A 6 9.66 69.77 22.48
CA TYR A 6 8.93 68.93 21.50
C TYR A 6 9.92 68.17 20.58
N PHE A 7 11.06 68.79 20.23
CA PHE A 7 12.08 68.13 19.45
C PHE A 7 12.76 66.99 20.24
N LEU A 8 13.05 67.23 21.52
CA LEU A 8 13.61 66.16 22.41
C LEU A 8 12.57 65.04 22.64
N LEU A 9 11.27 65.35 22.80
CA LEU A 9 10.24 64.35 22.94
C LEU A 9 10.08 63.51 21.67
N PHE A 10 10.15 64.12 20.50
CA PHE A 10 10.05 63.45 19.20
C PHE A 10 11.27 62.56 18.92
N SER A 11 12.50 63.04 19.25
CA SER A 11 13.70 62.23 19.10
C SER A 11 13.74 61.06 20.08
N THR A 12 13.19 61.16 21.30
CA THR A 12 13.07 60.04 22.24
C THR A 12 12.03 58.99 21.78
N LEU A 13 10.91 59.47 21.20
CA LEU A 13 9.89 58.57 20.67
C LEU A 13 10.40 57.79 19.44
N VAL A 14 11.16 58.44 18.55
CA VAL A 14 11.80 57.79 17.40
C VAL A 14 12.90 56.80 17.84
N ALA A 15 13.67 57.13 18.88
CA ALA A 15 14.69 56.22 19.43
C ALA A 15 14.08 54.97 20.07
N VAL A 16 12.91 55.04 20.70
CA VAL A 16 12.18 53.91 21.27
C VAL A 16 11.57 53.01 20.19
N LEU A 17 11.17 53.58 19.03
CA LEU A 17 10.66 52.83 17.90
C LEU A 17 11.75 52.05 17.11
N LEU A 18 13.03 52.38 17.30
CA LEU A 18 14.16 51.71 16.62
C LEU A 18 14.76 50.57 17.43
N THR A 19 14.37 50.35 18.69
CA THR A 19 14.88 49.26 19.54
C THR A 19 14.00 48.00 19.54
N GLY A 20 13.02 47.93 18.67
CA GLY A 20 12.02 46.86 18.63
C GLY A 20 12.22 45.80 17.54
N CYS A 21 13.45 45.56 17.10
CA CYS A 21 13.74 44.38 16.29
C CYS A 21 14.65 43.43 17.11
N GLU A 22 14.03 42.80 18.12
CA GLU A 22 14.54 41.48 18.50
C GLU A 22 14.14 40.50 17.37
N SER A 23 15.09 39.69 16.97
CA SER A 23 14.83 38.62 16.00
C SER A 23 13.67 37.79 16.50
N LEU A 24 12.67 37.61 15.68
CA LEU A 24 11.52 36.72 15.93
C LEU A 24 11.93 35.24 15.86
N ASP A 25 13.21 34.93 16.05
CA ASP A 25 13.73 33.59 16.21
C ASP A 25 13.41 33.07 17.62
N VAL A 26 12.14 32.89 17.88
CA VAL A 26 11.67 32.14 19.05
C VAL A 26 11.85 30.67 18.69
N LYS A 27 12.90 30.03 19.23
CA LYS A 27 13.02 28.56 19.19
C LYS A 27 11.75 27.99 19.83
N ASN A 28 10.93 27.32 19.04
CA ASN A 28 9.79 26.60 19.54
C ASN A 28 10.30 25.30 20.20
N GLU A 29 10.49 25.32 21.51
CA GLU A 29 10.97 24.14 22.25
C GLU A 29 10.01 22.94 22.20
N ASN A 30 8.73 23.17 21.84
CA ASN A 30 7.72 22.15 21.70
C ASN A 30 7.59 21.58 20.28
N ASP A 31 8.26 22.19 19.30
CA ASP A 31 8.32 21.74 17.91
C ASP A 31 9.73 22.07 17.39
N PRO A 32 10.75 21.29 17.79
CA PRO A 32 12.13 21.51 17.41
C PRO A 32 12.27 21.45 15.89
N ASP A 33 13.06 22.34 15.31
CA ASP A 33 13.39 22.26 13.90
C ASP A 33 14.11 20.92 13.58
N PHE A 34 14.09 20.53 12.32
CA PHE A 34 14.70 19.27 11.86
C PHE A 34 16.15 19.14 12.29
N ALA A 35 16.93 20.23 12.24
CA ALA A 35 18.34 20.24 12.64
C ALA A 35 18.54 19.91 14.13
N THR A 36 17.60 20.35 14.98
CA THR A 36 17.61 20.04 16.42
C THR A 36 17.13 18.61 16.68
N ALA A 37 16.09 18.13 15.96
CA ALA A 37 15.51 16.80 16.13
C ALA A 37 16.46 15.66 15.72
N PHE A 38 17.41 15.92 14.82
CA PHE A 38 18.38 14.93 14.31
C PHE A 38 19.82 15.21 14.74
N SER A 39 20.01 16.02 15.78
CA SER A 39 21.35 16.46 16.20
C SER A 39 22.16 15.37 16.92
N LYS A 40 21.54 14.30 17.40
CA LYS A 40 22.19 13.23 18.18
C LYS A 40 21.96 11.85 17.56
N PRO A 41 22.97 10.95 17.64
CA PRO A 41 22.83 9.56 17.19
C PRO A 41 21.61 8.82 17.77
N SER A 42 21.29 9.07 19.04
CA SER A 42 20.11 8.47 19.69
C SER A 42 18.79 8.89 19.04
N ASP A 43 18.69 10.13 18.59
CA ASP A 43 17.47 10.67 18.01
C ASP A 43 17.28 10.08 16.59
N VAL A 44 18.35 10.01 15.81
CA VAL A 44 18.39 9.36 14.49
C VAL A 44 18.01 7.87 14.60
N ARG A 45 18.56 7.15 15.59
CA ARG A 45 18.21 5.76 15.88
C ARG A 45 16.72 5.61 16.25
N GLY A 46 16.22 6.50 17.09
CA GLY A 46 14.81 6.49 17.51
C GLY A 46 13.85 6.69 16.35
N VAL A 47 14.17 7.62 15.43
CA VAL A 47 13.38 7.81 14.20
C VAL A 47 13.46 6.56 13.33
N ALA A 48 14.63 5.97 13.13
CA ALA A 48 14.78 4.74 12.36
C ALA A 48 13.92 3.59 12.93
N GLY A 49 13.83 3.47 14.25
CA GLY A 49 12.98 2.48 14.93
C GLY A 49 11.49 2.67 14.66
N SER A 50 11.04 3.91 14.43
CA SER A 50 9.64 4.22 14.16
C SER A 50 9.23 4.04 12.68
N LEU A 51 10.19 3.89 11.75
CA LEU A 51 9.91 3.90 10.31
C LEU A 51 9.01 2.76 9.86
N PHE A 52 9.16 1.54 10.42
CA PHE A 52 8.28 0.41 10.11
C PHE A 52 6.84 0.71 10.46
N ASN A 53 6.60 1.19 11.67
CA ASN A 53 5.26 1.58 12.10
C ASN A 53 4.70 2.70 11.23
N SER A 54 5.48 3.77 11.03
CA SER A 54 5.07 4.92 10.22
C SER A 54 4.64 4.50 8.82
N TRP A 55 5.38 3.60 8.18
CA TRP A 55 5.02 3.09 6.86
C TRP A 55 3.82 2.14 6.90
N TYR A 56 3.79 1.20 7.86
CA TYR A 56 2.67 0.25 8.02
C TYR A 56 1.34 0.99 8.19
N MET A 57 1.34 2.06 8.98
CA MET A 57 0.16 2.89 9.19
C MET A 57 -0.32 3.61 7.93
N GLN A 58 0.57 3.88 6.95
CA GLN A 58 0.13 4.43 5.66
C GLN A 58 -0.53 3.40 4.76
N VAL A 59 -0.20 2.12 4.90
CA VAL A 59 -0.73 1.07 4.00
C VAL A 59 -1.83 0.22 4.65
N GLN A 60 -1.92 0.18 5.98
CA GLN A 60 -2.88 -0.64 6.72
C GLN A 60 -3.73 0.15 7.71
N GLY A 61 -3.14 1.12 8.42
CA GLY A 61 -3.79 1.82 9.51
C GLY A 61 -4.84 2.84 9.08
N GLY A 62 -4.65 3.43 7.90
CA GLY A 62 -5.46 4.55 7.45
C GLY A 62 -6.87 4.16 7.00
N TYR A 63 -7.88 4.56 7.76
CA TYR A 63 -9.23 4.70 7.24
C TYR A 63 -9.27 5.75 6.11
N GLU A 64 -8.49 6.81 6.24
CA GLU A 64 -8.21 7.82 5.22
C GLU A 64 -7.02 7.37 4.36
N GLY A 65 -7.26 6.51 3.39
CA GLY A 65 -6.27 6.01 2.46
C GLY A 65 -6.96 5.36 1.27
N VAL A 66 -6.18 4.86 0.34
CA VAL A 66 -6.70 4.30 -0.91
C VAL A 66 -6.93 2.78 -0.87
N GLY A 67 -6.60 2.13 0.25
CA GLY A 67 -6.73 0.68 0.37
C GLY A 67 -8.15 0.19 0.13
N LEU A 68 -9.14 0.76 0.83
CA LEU A 68 -10.54 0.38 0.71
C LEU A 68 -11.13 0.71 -0.67
N LEU A 69 -10.80 1.87 -1.24
CA LEU A 69 -11.31 2.23 -2.56
C LEU A 69 -10.71 1.34 -3.66
N MET A 70 -9.43 0.98 -3.58
CA MET A 70 -8.83 0.03 -4.52
C MET A 70 -9.39 -1.38 -4.37
N TRP A 71 -9.69 -1.82 -3.15
CA TRP A 71 -10.31 -3.11 -2.86
C TRP A 71 -11.67 -3.27 -3.54
N VAL A 72 -12.55 -2.26 -3.42
CA VAL A 72 -13.85 -2.26 -4.11
C VAL A 72 -13.73 -1.98 -5.61
N GLY A 73 -12.76 -1.16 -6.03
CA GLY A 73 -12.47 -0.91 -7.45
C GLY A 73 -11.95 -2.14 -8.20
N ALA A 74 -11.37 -3.09 -7.48
CA ALA A 74 -10.96 -4.40 -7.98
C ALA A 74 -12.10 -5.42 -8.02
N ASP A 75 -13.30 -5.07 -7.61
CA ASP A 75 -14.42 -6.02 -7.40
C ASP A 75 -13.98 -7.22 -6.54
N ALA A 76 -13.14 -6.95 -5.54
CA ALA A 76 -12.76 -7.92 -4.49
C ALA A 76 -13.70 -7.78 -3.30
N GLY A 77 -13.94 -6.56 -2.88
CA GLY A 77 -14.95 -6.22 -1.89
C GLY A 77 -16.05 -5.35 -2.45
N THR A 78 -17.16 -5.28 -1.73
CA THR A 78 -18.29 -4.44 -2.09
C THR A 78 -18.84 -3.71 -0.87
N CYS A 79 -19.36 -2.50 -1.09
CA CYS A 79 -19.91 -1.66 -0.05
C CYS A 79 -20.99 -0.72 -0.62
N SER A 80 -22.10 -0.54 0.08
CA SER A 80 -23.14 0.44 -0.30
C SER A 80 -22.97 1.80 0.35
N TRP A 81 -21.94 1.99 1.17
CA TRP A 81 -21.66 3.24 1.86
C TRP A 81 -20.78 4.18 1.02
N GLY A 82 -20.97 5.48 1.19
CA GLY A 82 -20.17 6.49 0.46
C GLY A 82 -18.84 6.86 1.12
N ASN A 83 -18.59 6.38 2.34
CA ASN A 83 -17.37 6.66 3.09
C ASN A 83 -16.15 6.02 2.41
N ALA A 84 -14.97 6.56 2.71
CA ALA A 84 -13.70 6.18 2.10
C ALA A 84 -13.72 6.15 0.55
N ALA A 85 -14.59 6.94 -0.07
CA ALA A 85 -14.82 6.99 -1.52
C ALA A 85 -15.14 5.63 -2.18
N MET A 86 -15.44 4.60 -1.39
CA MET A 86 -15.67 3.25 -1.89
C MET A 86 -16.77 3.19 -2.93
N ARG A 87 -17.94 3.81 -2.64
CA ARG A 87 -19.05 3.84 -3.59
C ARG A 87 -18.68 4.54 -4.88
N ASP A 88 -18.01 5.68 -4.80
CA ASP A 88 -17.73 6.50 -5.98
C ASP A 88 -16.71 5.82 -6.89
N PHE A 89 -15.73 5.09 -6.31
CA PHE A 89 -14.73 4.35 -7.08
C PHE A 89 -15.24 3.03 -7.66
N SER A 90 -16.28 2.45 -7.10
CA SER A 90 -16.93 1.21 -7.57
C SER A 90 -18.29 1.43 -8.23
N TYR A 91 -18.65 2.69 -8.54
CA TYR A 91 -19.94 3.01 -9.15
C TYR A 91 -20.16 2.28 -10.48
N GLU A 92 -21.42 1.88 -10.76
CA GLU A 92 -21.76 1.19 -12.01
C GLU A 92 -22.82 1.94 -12.82
N PRO A 93 -22.53 2.27 -14.09
CA PRO A 93 -21.23 2.17 -14.77
C PRO A 93 -20.19 3.05 -14.08
N ARG A 94 -18.89 2.72 -14.22
CA ARG A 94 -17.80 3.51 -13.63
C ARG A 94 -17.92 4.98 -14.04
N ILE A 95 -17.59 5.86 -13.12
CA ILE A 95 -17.55 7.31 -13.33
C ILE A 95 -16.11 7.79 -13.21
N ALA A 96 -15.84 8.98 -13.76
CA ALA A 96 -14.55 9.62 -13.62
C ALA A 96 -14.24 9.93 -12.15
N TRP A 97 -12.98 9.76 -11.76
CA TRP A 97 -12.52 10.16 -10.43
C TRP A 97 -12.55 11.69 -10.29
N ASP A 98 -13.18 12.20 -9.25
CA ASP A 98 -13.15 13.64 -8.93
C ASP A 98 -11.86 13.97 -8.18
N ASN A 99 -10.92 14.62 -8.86
CA ASN A 99 -9.63 15.03 -8.29
C ASN A 99 -9.62 16.49 -7.80
N THR A 100 -10.77 17.11 -7.62
CA THR A 100 -10.83 18.49 -7.11
C THR A 100 -10.56 18.53 -5.61
N SER A 101 -9.98 19.64 -5.13
CA SER A 101 -9.76 19.84 -3.69
C SER A 101 -11.06 20.01 -2.91
N SER A 102 -12.17 20.30 -3.59
CA SER A 102 -13.53 20.42 -3.02
C SER A 102 -14.29 19.09 -2.96
N TYR A 103 -13.76 18.00 -3.51
CA TYR A 103 -14.39 16.70 -3.45
C TYR A 103 -14.52 16.21 -1.99
N PRO A 104 -15.72 15.77 -1.53
CA PRO A 104 -15.91 15.41 -0.13
C PRO A 104 -15.00 14.29 0.40
N ASN A 105 -14.54 13.39 -0.48
CA ASN A 105 -13.63 12.32 -0.13
C ASN A 105 -12.20 12.55 -0.66
N ALA A 106 -11.81 13.80 -0.95
CA ALA A 106 -10.45 14.12 -1.42
C ALA A 106 -9.36 13.66 -0.44
N THR A 107 -9.67 13.62 0.85
CA THR A 107 -8.75 13.14 1.90
C THR A 107 -8.21 11.75 1.64
N GLN A 108 -8.95 10.86 0.97
CA GLN A 108 -8.50 9.48 0.70
C GLN A 108 -7.19 9.46 -0.10
N THR A 109 -7.11 10.23 -1.18
CA THR A 109 -5.90 10.32 -1.99
C THR A 109 -4.85 11.25 -1.38
N VAL A 110 -5.28 12.34 -0.76
CA VAL A 110 -4.40 13.34 -0.14
C VAL A 110 -3.64 12.73 1.04
N SER A 111 -4.34 12.05 1.95
CA SER A 111 -3.71 11.42 3.13
C SER A 111 -2.74 10.33 2.72
N GLN A 112 -3.11 9.49 1.74
CA GLN A 112 -2.21 8.45 1.22
C GLN A 112 -0.94 9.05 0.61
N TYR A 113 -1.09 10.06 -0.26
CA TYR A 113 0.04 10.69 -0.94
C TYR A 113 0.97 11.38 0.06
N ARG A 114 0.41 12.26 0.90
CA ARG A 114 1.18 13.00 1.91
C ARG A 114 1.83 12.07 2.93
N GLY A 115 1.10 11.05 3.37
CA GLY A 115 1.59 10.10 4.35
C GLY A 115 2.82 9.33 3.86
N LEU A 116 2.79 8.84 2.61
CA LEU A 116 3.96 8.17 2.01
C LEU A 116 5.16 9.12 1.88
N TYR A 117 4.93 10.39 1.48
CA TYR A 117 6.00 11.40 1.40
C TYR A 117 6.50 11.84 2.77
N SER A 118 5.66 11.87 3.80
CA SER A 118 6.09 12.15 5.17
C SER A 118 7.06 11.07 5.69
N VAL A 119 6.71 9.80 5.49
CA VAL A 119 7.60 8.67 5.83
C VAL A 119 8.90 8.74 5.02
N LEU A 120 8.79 9.03 3.71
CA LEU A 120 9.95 9.22 2.85
C LEU A 120 10.88 10.32 3.33
N SER A 121 10.33 11.45 3.79
CA SER A 121 11.10 12.56 4.37
C SER A 121 11.88 12.11 5.60
N SER A 122 11.24 11.36 6.51
CA SER A 122 11.93 10.82 7.69
C SER A 122 13.07 9.86 7.32
N CYS A 123 12.85 9.00 6.30
CA CYS A 123 13.91 8.13 5.79
C CYS A 123 15.09 8.93 5.22
N ASN A 124 14.79 9.95 4.41
CA ASN A 124 15.81 10.79 3.78
C ASN A 124 16.63 11.55 4.83
N GLU A 125 15.99 12.02 5.89
CA GLU A 125 16.70 12.72 6.97
C GLU A 125 17.64 11.76 7.73
N VAL A 126 17.16 10.58 8.13
CA VAL A 126 18.03 9.54 8.73
C VAL A 126 19.23 9.25 7.84
N LEU A 127 18.99 9.05 6.54
CA LEU A 127 20.05 8.76 5.57
C LEU A 127 21.01 9.96 5.36
N ALA A 128 20.50 11.19 5.37
CA ALA A 128 21.32 12.38 5.26
C ALA A 128 22.30 12.50 6.44
N GLN A 129 21.82 12.27 7.67
CA GLN A 129 22.70 12.32 8.85
C GLN A 129 23.80 11.25 8.79
N VAL A 130 23.43 10.02 8.41
CA VAL A 130 24.39 8.90 8.40
C VAL A 130 25.31 8.94 7.20
N LYS A 131 24.80 9.23 5.98
CA LYS A 131 25.60 9.13 4.73
C LYS A 131 26.26 10.42 4.32
N LEU A 132 25.66 11.59 4.61
CA LEU A 132 26.20 12.89 4.23
C LEU A 132 26.83 13.63 5.43
N GLY A 133 26.29 13.40 6.64
CA GLY A 133 26.79 13.94 7.89
C GLY A 133 27.85 13.07 8.58
N ASP A 134 28.16 11.88 8.02
CA ASP A 134 29.10 10.89 8.57
C ASP A 134 28.79 10.51 10.04
N MET A 135 27.52 10.60 10.44
CA MET A 135 27.09 10.28 11.80
C MET A 135 27.19 8.79 12.06
N GLN A 136 27.91 8.41 13.12
CA GLN A 136 28.01 7.03 13.58
C GLN A 136 26.94 6.77 14.65
N ILE A 137 26.19 5.70 14.48
CA ILE A 137 25.18 5.23 15.43
C ILE A 137 25.78 4.08 16.24
N THR A 138 25.98 4.30 17.54
CA THR A 138 26.60 3.31 18.41
C THR A 138 25.68 2.98 19.57
N ALA A 139 25.43 1.71 19.80
CA ALA A 139 24.65 1.21 20.94
C ALA A 139 25.41 1.46 22.28
N GLY A 140 24.70 1.31 23.38
CA GLY A 140 25.27 1.52 24.72
C GLY A 140 26.40 0.54 25.11
N ASP A 141 26.47 -0.61 24.43
CA ASP A 141 27.54 -1.61 24.58
C ASP A 141 28.74 -1.40 23.63
N GLY A 142 28.71 -0.36 22.81
CA GLY A 142 29.74 -0.03 21.84
C GLY A 142 29.56 -0.68 20.45
N THR A 143 28.46 -1.41 20.21
CA THR A 143 28.16 -2.00 18.90
C THR A 143 27.85 -0.91 17.87
N ASP A 144 28.44 -1.00 16.68
CA ASP A 144 28.11 -0.13 15.54
C ASP A 144 26.78 -0.54 14.93
N GLU A 145 25.75 0.28 15.12
CA GLU A 145 24.40 0.11 14.58
C GLU A 145 24.15 0.93 13.29
N THR A 146 25.14 1.65 12.81
CA THR A 146 25.04 2.47 11.60
C THR A 146 24.55 1.68 10.38
N PRO A 147 25.06 0.45 10.11
CA PRO A 147 24.56 -0.36 9.00
C PRO A 147 23.09 -0.80 9.17
N MET A 148 22.67 -1.09 10.40
CA MET A 148 21.29 -1.46 10.75
C MET A 148 20.33 -0.29 10.46
N VAL A 149 20.62 0.87 11.01
CA VAL A 149 19.82 2.10 10.82
C VAL A 149 19.72 2.46 9.35
N THR A 150 20.84 2.40 8.62
CA THR A 150 20.89 2.68 7.18
C THR A 150 20.04 1.68 6.38
N ALA A 151 20.13 0.38 6.72
CA ALA A 151 19.37 -0.66 6.02
C ALA A 151 17.85 -0.47 6.19
N ILE A 152 17.40 -0.13 7.41
CA ILE A 152 15.97 0.10 7.68
C ILE A 152 15.49 1.37 6.96
N ALA A 153 16.25 2.47 7.02
CA ALA A 153 15.89 3.68 6.31
C ALA A 153 15.81 3.45 4.79
N LYS A 154 16.72 2.65 4.20
CA LYS A 154 16.67 2.28 2.78
C LYS A 154 15.51 1.36 2.42
N LEU A 155 15.16 0.41 3.29
CA LEU A 155 13.98 -0.44 3.10
C LEU A 155 12.71 0.41 3.03
N ILE A 156 12.51 1.27 4.03
CA ILE A 156 11.27 2.06 4.13
C ILE A 156 11.24 3.19 3.09
N GLN A 157 12.40 3.76 2.71
CA GLN A 157 12.52 4.67 1.57
C GLN A 157 12.05 4.00 0.28
N GLY A 158 12.52 2.78 0.01
CA GLY A 158 12.12 1.99 -1.15
C GLY A 158 10.64 1.61 -1.13
N LEU A 159 10.10 1.21 0.02
CA LEU A 159 8.68 0.91 0.18
C LEU A 159 7.81 2.16 -0.02
N SER A 160 8.18 3.30 0.54
CA SER A 160 7.41 4.56 0.42
C SER A 160 7.35 5.03 -1.03
N LEU A 161 8.49 5.15 -1.71
CA LEU A 161 8.54 5.47 -3.14
C LEU A 161 7.82 4.41 -3.99
N GLY A 162 8.01 3.14 -3.67
CA GLY A 162 7.39 2.03 -4.37
C GLY A 162 5.87 2.11 -4.36
N TYR A 163 5.25 2.38 -3.21
CA TYR A 163 3.80 2.53 -3.12
C TYR A 163 3.29 3.82 -3.78
N VAL A 164 4.06 4.92 -3.79
CA VAL A 164 3.73 6.07 -4.65
C VAL A 164 3.66 5.63 -6.12
N GLY A 165 4.67 4.90 -6.61
CA GLY A 165 4.72 4.40 -7.99
C GLY A 165 3.67 3.32 -8.30
N LEU A 166 3.21 2.52 -7.32
CA LEU A 166 2.14 1.54 -7.52
C LEU A 166 0.76 2.19 -7.64
N ILE A 167 0.51 3.22 -6.85
CA ILE A 167 -0.81 3.84 -6.69
C ILE A 167 -1.03 4.97 -7.70
N PHE A 168 -0.07 5.88 -7.82
CA PHE A 168 -0.21 7.11 -8.60
C PHE A 168 0.44 6.99 -9.99
N ASP A 169 0.00 7.82 -10.93
CA ASP A 169 0.54 7.87 -12.30
C ASP A 169 1.94 8.47 -12.34
N LYS A 170 2.20 9.41 -11.45
CA LYS A 170 3.46 10.14 -11.32
C LYS A 170 3.60 10.73 -9.92
N GLY A 171 4.79 11.20 -9.60
CA GLY A 171 5.13 11.82 -8.31
C GLY A 171 6.53 12.40 -8.34
N PHE A 172 7.06 12.75 -7.19
CA PHE A 172 8.38 13.33 -7.02
C PHE A 172 9.38 12.28 -6.53
N ILE A 173 10.52 12.18 -7.17
CA ILE A 173 11.64 11.36 -6.68
C ILE A 173 12.48 12.24 -5.76
N VAL A 174 12.35 12.00 -4.47
CA VAL A 174 13.10 12.70 -3.41
C VAL A 174 13.90 11.66 -2.62
N THR A 175 15.22 11.86 -2.56
CA THR A 175 16.14 11.01 -1.78
C THR A 175 17.01 11.88 -0.90
N GLU A 176 17.84 11.28 -0.07
CA GLU A 176 18.83 12.00 0.76
C GLU A 176 19.80 12.89 -0.03
N TYR A 177 19.92 12.66 -1.34
CA TYR A 177 20.79 13.46 -2.23
C TYR A 177 20.05 14.58 -2.95
N THR A 178 18.73 14.71 -2.78
CA THR A 178 17.94 15.72 -3.50
C THR A 178 18.12 17.09 -2.88
N ASP A 179 18.58 18.05 -3.66
CA ASP A 179 18.64 19.47 -3.24
C ASP A 179 17.25 20.09 -3.27
N LEU A 180 16.61 20.18 -2.11
CA LEU A 180 15.26 20.76 -1.95
C LEU A 180 15.22 22.28 -2.10
N THR A 181 16.36 22.95 -2.27
CA THR A 181 16.39 24.39 -2.63
C THR A 181 16.08 24.61 -4.11
N GLN A 182 16.12 23.55 -4.90
CA GLN A 182 15.78 23.53 -6.32
C GLN A 182 14.39 22.96 -6.54
N THR A 183 13.77 23.27 -7.68
CA THR A 183 12.52 22.64 -8.10
C THR A 183 12.75 21.16 -8.38
N VAL A 184 11.98 20.30 -7.74
CA VAL A 184 11.98 18.86 -8.03
C VAL A 184 10.92 18.59 -9.11
N GLU A 185 11.36 18.07 -10.24
CA GLU A 185 10.48 17.76 -11.36
C GLU A 185 9.65 16.50 -11.10
N VAL A 186 8.44 16.48 -11.65
CA VAL A 186 7.55 15.32 -11.59
C VAL A 186 8.07 14.19 -12.45
N SER A 187 8.11 12.99 -11.89
CA SER A 187 8.57 11.77 -12.54
C SER A 187 7.43 10.79 -12.77
N PRO A 188 7.41 10.06 -13.91
CA PRO A 188 6.42 9.01 -14.15
C PRO A 188 6.63 7.82 -13.21
N TYR A 189 5.56 7.08 -12.92
CA TYR A 189 5.60 5.95 -11.98
C TYR A 189 6.71 4.93 -12.24
N LYS A 190 7.06 4.68 -13.51
CA LYS A 190 8.14 3.73 -13.86
C LYS A 190 9.48 4.17 -13.29
N ALA A 191 9.82 5.46 -13.41
CA ALA A 191 11.06 6.01 -12.84
C ALA A 191 11.06 5.98 -11.30
N ILE A 192 9.88 6.17 -10.68
CA ILE A 192 9.72 6.07 -9.23
C ILE A 192 9.94 4.62 -8.77
N ILE A 193 9.36 3.63 -9.45
CA ILE A 193 9.58 2.21 -9.17
C ILE A 193 11.05 1.83 -9.34
N ASP A 194 11.71 2.29 -10.40
CA ASP A 194 13.13 2.01 -10.62
C ASP A 194 14.01 2.57 -9.49
N THR A 195 13.67 3.75 -8.98
CA THR A 195 14.38 4.35 -7.84
C THR A 195 14.08 3.59 -6.54
N ALA A 196 12.83 3.21 -6.32
CA ALA A 196 12.43 2.41 -5.17
C ALA A 196 13.19 1.08 -5.11
N VAL A 197 13.28 0.38 -6.26
CA VAL A 197 14.04 -0.88 -6.35
C VAL A 197 15.54 -0.66 -6.05
N LYS A 198 16.15 0.46 -6.47
CA LYS A 198 17.54 0.77 -6.11
C LYS A 198 17.72 0.97 -4.60
N CYS A 199 16.78 1.64 -3.93
CA CYS A 199 16.81 1.76 -2.47
C CYS A 199 16.74 0.38 -1.78
N LEU A 200 15.88 -0.51 -2.29
CA LEU A 200 15.78 -1.89 -1.79
C LEU A 200 17.05 -2.70 -2.07
N ASP A 201 17.71 -2.51 -3.22
CA ASP A 201 19.00 -3.14 -3.54
C ASP A 201 20.09 -2.70 -2.54
N GLU A 202 20.14 -1.41 -2.14
CA GLU A 202 21.03 -0.93 -1.11
C GLU A 202 20.74 -1.60 0.25
N CYS A 203 19.47 -1.72 0.64
CA CYS A 203 19.08 -2.45 1.85
C CYS A 203 19.54 -3.91 1.82
N ILE A 204 19.28 -4.62 0.71
CA ILE A 204 19.68 -6.01 0.52
C ILE A 204 21.21 -6.17 0.67
N ALA A 205 21.99 -5.27 0.07
CA ALA A 205 23.45 -5.29 0.16
C ALA A 205 23.93 -5.07 1.60
N LEU A 206 23.33 -4.12 2.33
CA LEU A 206 23.65 -3.85 3.73
C LEU A 206 23.33 -5.06 4.62
N CYS A 207 22.17 -5.68 4.42
CA CYS A 207 21.76 -6.87 5.16
C CYS A 207 22.66 -8.09 4.88
N ALA A 208 23.16 -8.22 3.65
CA ALA A 208 24.08 -9.30 3.29
C ALA A 208 25.50 -9.11 3.86
N ALA A 209 25.95 -7.86 4.02
CA ALA A 209 27.28 -7.51 4.51
C ALA A 209 27.37 -7.42 6.03
N ASN A 210 26.25 -7.28 6.75
CA ASN A 210 26.23 -7.02 8.19
C ASN A 210 25.28 -7.96 8.93
N THR A 211 25.61 -8.28 10.17
CA THR A 211 24.76 -9.07 11.07
C THR A 211 24.22 -8.16 12.16
N PHE A 212 22.90 -8.03 12.23
CA PHE A 212 22.21 -7.28 13.26
C PHE A 212 20.84 -7.88 13.56
N THR A 213 20.24 -7.50 14.67
CA THR A 213 18.86 -7.80 15.04
C THR A 213 18.25 -6.50 15.53
N LEU A 214 17.04 -6.20 15.05
CA LEU A 214 16.29 -5.02 15.51
C LEU A 214 15.78 -5.23 16.94
N ASP A 215 15.51 -4.14 17.65
CA ASP A 215 14.79 -4.20 18.90
C ASP A 215 13.37 -4.76 18.66
N ASP A 216 12.86 -5.50 19.63
CA ASP A 216 11.58 -6.23 19.51
C ASP A 216 10.38 -5.28 19.36
N ASP A 217 10.49 -4.01 19.76
CA ASP A 217 9.46 -2.99 19.64
C ASP A 217 9.41 -2.31 18.26
N TRP A 218 10.46 -2.47 17.41
CA TRP A 218 10.46 -1.91 16.07
C TRP A 218 9.46 -2.62 15.14
N VAL A 219 9.29 -3.94 15.32
CA VAL A 219 8.28 -4.75 14.62
C VAL A 219 7.71 -5.77 15.59
N PRO A 220 6.63 -5.43 16.30
CA PRO A 220 6.09 -6.29 17.36
C PRO A 220 5.75 -7.70 16.86
N GLY A 221 6.16 -8.69 17.63
CA GLY A 221 5.89 -10.11 17.36
C GLY A 221 6.79 -10.78 16.32
N ILE A 222 7.73 -10.04 15.71
CA ILE A 222 8.67 -10.59 14.73
C ILE A 222 10.09 -10.21 15.14
N THR A 223 10.91 -11.17 15.54
CA THR A 223 12.35 -10.92 15.69
C THR A 223 12.97 -10.68 14.31
N MET A 224 13.27 -9.42 14.00
CA MET A 224 13.80 -8.99 12.71
C MET A 224 15.33 -9.01 12.71
N THR A 225 15.91 -10.07 12.18
CA THR A 225 17.35 -10.16 11.91
C THR A 225 17.70 -9.53 10.56
N SER A 226 18.98 -9.22 10.31
CA SER A 226 19.46 -8.73 9.00
C SER A 226 19.03 -9.67 7.85
N VAL A 227 18.97 -10.98 8.09
CA VAL A 227 18.48 -11.97 7.10
C VAL A 227 17.02 -11.72 6.78
N LYS A 228 16.14 -11.59 7.79
CA LYS A 228 14.71 -11.33 7.60
C LYS A 228 14.41 -9.98 6.97
N VAL A 229 15.17 -8.95 7.33
CA VAL A 229 15.09 -7.62 6.69
C VAL A 229 15.46 -7.74 5.21
N GLY A 230 16.52 -8.47 4.89
CA GLY A 230 16.93 -8.75 3.50
C GLY A 230 15.90 -9.55 2.72
N GLU A 231 15.26 -10.57 3.33
CA GLU A 231 14.15 -11.33 2.72
C GLU A 231 12.95 -10.42 2.42
N LEU A 232 12.58 -9.54 3.36
CA LEU A 232 11.50 -8.57 3.17
C LEU A 232 11.82 -7.61 2.03
N ALA A 233 13.03 -7.05 1.98
CA ALA A 233 13.47 -6.16 0.89
C ALA A 233 13.44 -6.86 -0.48
N ASN A 234 13.86 -8.12 -0.54
CA ASN A 234 13.78 -8.93 -1.77
C ASN A 234 12.33 -9.14 -2.22
N THR A 235 11.43 -9.53 -1.30
CA THR A 235 10.00 -9.67 -1.65
C THR A 235 9.40 -8.33 -2.09
N ALA A 236 9.70 -7.24 -1.38
CA ALA A 236 9.25 -5.90 -1.76
C ALA A 236 9.70 -5.53 -3.19
N ALA A 237 10.96 -5.77 -3.55
CA ALA A 237 11.45 -5.50 -4.90
C ALA A 237 10.71 -6.35 -5.97
N ALA A 238 10.47 -7.63 -5.68
CA ALA A 238 9.69 -8.49 -6.56
C ALA A 238 8.23 -8.02 -6.72
N VAL A 239 7.60 -7.60 -5.62
CA VAL A 239 6.24 -7.01 -5.59
C VAL A 239 6.19 -5.75 -6.44
N LEU A 240 7.12 -4.80 -6.24
CA LEU A 240 7.13 -3.55 -7.00
C LEU A 240 7.25 -3.78 -8.50
N LEU A 241 8.15 -4.67 -8.92
CA LEU A 241 8.31 -5.00 -10.34
C LEU A 241 7.08 -5.73 -10.90
N SER A 242 6.56 -6.73 -10.18
CA SER A 242 5.44 -7.55 -10.64
C SER A 242 4.11 -6.81 -10.69
N TYR A 243 3.86 -5.85 -9.78
CA TYR A 243 2.58 -5.14 -9.69
C TYR A 243 2.59 -3.74 -10.31
N SER A 244 3.74 -3.22 -10.74
CA SER A 244 3.82 -1.92 -11.41
C SER A 244 3.14 -1.85 -12.80
N PRO A 245 2.99 -2.94 -13.59
CA PRO A 245 2.33 -2.89 -14.89
C PRO A 245 0.90 -2.34 -14.79
N ARG A 246 0.51 -1.55 -15.80
CA ARG A 246 -0.83 -0.95 -15.90
C ARG A 246 -1.77 -1.76 -16.80
N ASN A 247 -1.23 -2.72 -17.54
CA ASN A 247 -1.96 -3.57 -18.47
C ASN A 247 -1.17 -4.87 -18.73
N LYS A 248 -1.79 -5.77 -19.49
CA LYS A 248 -1.19 -7.08 -19.84
C LYS A 248 0.05 -6.94 -20.73
N THR A 249 0.13 -5.92 -21.57
CA THR A 249 1.30 -5.66 -22.42
C THR A 249 2.49 -5.21 -21.56
N ASP A 250 2.29 -4.29 -20.64
CA ASP A 250 3.32 -3.89 -19.68
C ASP A 250 3.75 -5.07 -18.81
N ASN A 251 2.80 -5.92 -18.39
CA ASN A 251 3.07 -7.11 -17.60
C ASN A 251 3.97 -8.12 -18.35
N ALA A 252 3.73 -8.32 -19.64
CA ALA A 252 4.56 -9.17 -20.48
C ALA A 252 5.99 -8.64 -20.66
N ALA A 253 6.19 -7.32 -20.52
CA ALA A 253 7.48 -6.65 -20.66
C ALA A 253 8.29 -6.56 -19.36
N VAL A 254 7.78 -7.06 -18.24
CA VAL A 254 8.50 -7.09 -16.94
C VAL A 254 9.75 -7.98 -17.06
N ASP A 255 10.83 -7.58 -16.43
CA ASP A 255 12.01 -8.44 -16.24
C ASP A 255 11.73 -9.56 -15.22
N TRP A 256 11.07 -10.61 -15.71
CA TRP A 256 10.70 -11.76 -14.89
C TRP A 256 11.89 -12.55 -14.38
N THR A 257 13.08 -12.44 -15.00
CA THR A 257 14.32 -12.99 -14.47
C THR A 257 14.74 -12.27 -13.21
N LYS A 258 14.65 -10.94 -13.21
CA LYS A 258 14.93 -10.10 -12.03
C LYS A 258 13.89 -10.35 -10.92
N VAL A 259 12.60 -10.43 -11.24
CA VAL A 259 11.55 -10.81 -10.28
C VAL A 259 11.85 -12.16 -9.64
N GLY A 260 12.18 -13.19 -10.44
CA GLY A 260 12.54 -14.52 -9.94
C GLY A 260 13.78 -14.50 -9.04
N THR A 261 14.77 -13.68 -9.37
CA THR A 261 15.99 -13.53 -8.58
C THR A 261 15.69 -12.99 -7.18
N TYR A 262 14.85 -11.96 -7.09
CA TYR A 262 14.38 -11.41 -5.82
C TYR A 262 13.50 -12.41 -5.07
N ALA A 263 12.47 -12.94 -5.70
CA ALA A 263 11.54 -13.85 -5.05
C ALA A 263 12.24 -15.09 -4.47
N ASN A 264 13.27 -15.63 -5.14
CA ASN A 264 14.06 -16.76 -4.63
C ASN A 264 14.83 -16.45 -3.33
N LYS A 265 15.06 -15.16 -3.03
CA LYS A 265 15.69 -14.68 -1.80
C LYS A 265 14.69 -13.96 -0.89
N GLY A 266 13.41 -14.00 -1.25
CA GLY A 266 12.34 -13.32 -0.53
C GLY A 266 11.87 -14.09 0.70
N LEU A 267 10.75 -13.59 1.26
CA LEU A 267 10.19 -14.02 2.53
C LEU A 267 10.05 -15.53 2.69
N THR A 268 10.55 -16.03 3.80
CA THR A 268 10.34 -17.40 4.32
C THR A 268 9.31 -17.41 5.46
N TYR A 269 8.79 -16.24 5.86
CA TYR A 269 7.83 -16.00 6.94
C TYR A 269 6.78 -14.99 6.47
N ASP A 270 5.69 -14.82 7.23
CA ASP A 270 4.73 -13.74 6.98
C ASP A 270 5.19 -12.47 7.70
N PHE A 271 5.28 -11.34 7.00
CA PHE A 271 5.49 -10.03 7.62
C PHE A 271 4.13 -9.53 8.14
N ALA A 272 3.85 -9.89 9.38
CA ALA A 272 2.60 -9.67 10.08
C ALA A 272 2.88 -9.15 11.50
N PRO A 273 3.09 -7.84 11.68
CA PRO A 273 3.27 -7.26 13.00
C PRO A 273 2.07 -7.53 13.90
N VAL A 274 2.32 -7.72 15.20
CA VAL A 274 1.26 -7.88 16.20
C VAL A 274 0.68 -6.51 16.54
N MET A 275 -0.63 -6.40 16.42
CA MET A 275 -1.37 -5.16 16.71
C MET A 275 -1.48 -4.91 18.22
N ASP A 276 -1.63 -3.65 18.62
CA ASP A 276 -1.82 -3.21 20.01
C ASP A 276 -3.02 -2.27 20.18
N ASP A 277 -3.76 -2.00 19.09
CA ASP A 277 -4.92 -1.09 19.02
C ASP A 277 -4.60 0.38 19.40
N ILE A 278 -3.34 0.75 19.42
CA ILE A 278 -2.88 2.10 19.80
C ILE A 278 -1.92 2.65 18.73
N GLN A 279 -0.74 2.03 18.58
CA GLN A 279 0.28 2.41 17.62
C GLN A 279 0.26 1.50 16.40
N TRP A 280 -0.10 0.23 16.59
CA TRP A 280 -0.22 -0.77 15.55
C TRP A 280 -1.66 -1.24 15.44
N TYR A 281 -2.34 -0.87 14.38
CA TYR A 281 -3.70 -1.31 14.06
C TYR A 281 -3.93 -1.33 12.55
N THR A 282 -5.01 -1.95 12.08
CA THR A 282 -5.38 -1.97 10.67
C THR A 282 -6.85 -1.67 10.48
N SER A 283 -7.16 -0.47 10.00
CA SER A 283 -8.52 -0.11 9.59
C SER A 283 -8.93 -0.84 8.31
N TYR A 284 -7.97 -1.19 7.44
CA TYR A 284 -8.24 -1.92 6.21
C TYR A 284 -8.83 -3.31 6.53
N HIS A 285 -8.15 -4.13 7.35
CA HIS A 285 -8.67 -5.44 7.76
C HIS A 285 -9.94 -5.32 8.60
N THR A 286 -10.01 -4.35 9.51
CA THR A 286 -11.22 -4.08 10.28
C THR A 286 -12.42 -3.89 9.36
N TYR A 287 -12.29 -3.01 8.36
CA TYR A 287 -13.38 -2.66 7.47
C TYR A 287 -13.83 -3.84 6.61
N ALA A 288 -12.88 -4.58 6.06
CA ALA A 288 -13.14 -5.70 5.18
C ALA A 288 -13.73 -6.92 5.90
N ASN A 289 -13.43 -7.08 7.20
CA ASN A 289 -13.92 -8.22 8.00
C ASN A 289 -15.20 -7.89 8.81
N TYR A 290 -15.46 -6.63 9.12
CA TYR A 290 -16.61 -6.28 9.97
C TYR A 290 -17.92 -6.37 9.18
N GLY A 291 -18.82 -7.25 9.61
CA GLY A 291 -20.12 -7.46 8.96
C GLY A 291 -20.93 -6.16 8.86
N GLY A 292 -21.31 -5.78 7.65
CA GLY A 292 -22.07 -4.56 7.37
C GLY A 292 -21.23 -3.35 6.99
N TRP A 293 -19.90 -3.42 7.07
CA TRP A 293 -19.01 -2.36 6.59
C TRP A 293 -18.45 -2.67 5.21
N GLY A 294 -17.92 -3.86 5.01
CA GLY A 294 -17.52 -4.39 3.73
C GLY A 294 -17.87 -5.86 3.62
N GLN A 295 -17.99 -6.40 2.43
CA GLN A 295 -18.23 -7.82 2.18
C GLN A 295 -17.44 -8.28 0.96
N ALA A 296 -17.27 -9.59 0.84
CA ALA A 296 -16.71 -10.16 -0.38
C ALA A 296 -17.63 -9.84 -1.57
N ASP A 297 -17.03 -9.43 -2.66
CA ASP A 297 -17.74 -9.24 -3.92
C ASP A 297 -18.29 -10.57 -4.45
N MET A 298 -19.41 -10.53 -5.19
CA MET A 298 -19.98 -11.72 -5.82
C MET A 298 -19.01 -12.42 -6.76
N ARG A 299 -18.11 -11.67 -7.40
CA ARG A 299 -17.04 -12.21 -8.22
C ARG A 299 -16.13 -13.16 -7.42
N ILE A 300 -15.77 -12.79 -6.20
CA ILE A 300 -14.95 -13.62 -5.28
C ILE A 300 -15.71 -14.87 -4.86
N VAL A 301 -17.01 -14.73 -4.53
CA VAL A 301 -17.86 -15.87 -4.18
C VAL A 301 -17.99 -16.82 -5.37
N ASN A 302 -18.25 -16.31 -6.59
CA ASN A 302 -18.33 -17.09 -7.81
C ASN A 302 -17.00 -17.83 -8.12
N MET A 303 -15.85 -17.21 -7.85
CA MET A 303 -14.56 -17.89 -8.04
C MET A 303 -14.43 -19.12 -7.16
N MET A 304 -14.92 -19.08 -5.92
CA MET A 304 -14.88 -20.20 -4.98
C MET A 304 -15.99 -21.22 -5.22
N ASP A 305 -17.16 -20.75 -5.63
CA ASP A 305 -18.32 -21.60 -5.96
C ASP A 305 -19.02 -21.12 -7.24
N PRO A 306 -18.73 -21.77 -8.38
CA PRO A 306 -19.31 -21.38 -9.67
C PRO A 306 -20.84 -21.53 -9.78
N ARG A 307 -21.52 -22.06 -8.79
CA ARG A 307 -22.98 -22.09 -8.75
C ARG A 307 -23.58 -20.70 -8.47
N PHE A 308 -22.81 -19.80 -7.86
CA PHE A 308 -23.20 -18.40 -7.72
C PHE A 308 -22.90 -17.61 -9.01
N PRO A 309 -23.70 -16.60 -9.36
CA PRO A 309 -23.32 -15.68 -10.43
C PRO A 309 -22.12 -14.82 -10.00
N SER A 310 -21.32 -14.41 -10.95
CA SER A 310 -20.24 -13.43 -10.68
C SER A 310 -20.78 -12.02 -10.43
N ARG A 311 -22.03 -11.78 -10.85
CA ARG A 311 -22.75 -10.53 -10.74
C ARG A 311 -24.26 -10.81 -10.79
N TRP A 312 -25.06 -10.05 -10.05
CA TRP A 312 -26.51 -10.15 -10.14
C TRP A 312 -27.05 -9.57 -11.46
N ALA A 313 -28.11 -10.14 -11.99
CA ALA A 313 -28.77 -9.65 -13.19
C ALA A 313 -29.42 -8.27 -12.97
N ASP A 314 -29.97 -8.07 -11.77
CA ASP A 314 -30.57 -6.82 -11.33
C ASP A 314 -30.58 -6.73 -9.78
N ALA A 315 -30.89 -5.56 -9.25
CA ALA A 315 -30.94 -5.29 -7.82
C ALA A 315 -31.98 -6.11 -7.03
N ASN A 316 -32.89 -6.82 -7.69
CA ASN A 316 -33.95 -7.59 -7.01
C ASN A 316 -33.56 -9.05 -6.80
N THR A 317 -32.51 -9.54 -7.41
CA THR A 317 -32.12 -10.96 -7.39
C THR A 317 -30.91 -11.27 -6.48
N TRP A 318 -30.31 -10.29 -5.87
CA TRP A 318 -29.03 -10.36 -5.16
C TRP A 318 -28.99 -11.31 -3.95
N ASN A 319 -30.12 -11.68 -3.36
CA ASN A 319 -30.17 -12.54 -2.17
C ASN A 319 -30.97 -13.83 -2.39
N THR A 320 -31.18 -14.24 -3.63
CA THR A 320 -32.01 -15.40 -3.96
C THR A 320 -31.32 -16.74 -3.76
N LEU A 321 -29.96 -16.74 -3.63
CA LEU A 321 -29.23 -17.98 -3.44
C LEU A 321 -29.02 -18.27 -1.95
N PRO A 322 -29.27 -19.51 -1.51
CA PRO A 322 -29.03 -19.89 -0.12
C PRO A 322 -27.55 -19.98 0.21
N ALA A 323 -27.27 -20.02 1.50
CA ALA A 323 -25.92 -20.37 1.97
C ALA A 323 -25.47 -21.70 1.40
N ILE A 324 -24.17 -21.80 1.13
CA ILE A 324 -23.55 -23.10 0.88
C ILE A 324 -23.48 -23.82 2.22
N THR A 325 -24.24 -24.90 2.35
CA THR A 325 -24.33 -25.64 3.63
C THR A 325 -23.54 -26.95 3.61
N THR A 326 -22.98 -27.33 2.46
CA THR A 326 -22.26 -28.60 2.33
C THR A 326 -20.75 -28.36 2.36
N THR A 327 -20.10 -29.03 3.29
CA THR A 327 -18.64 -29.21 3.26
C THR A 327 -18.27 -29.93 1.97
N HIS A 328 -17.10 -29.70 1.51
CA HIS A 328 -16.41 -30.19 0.32
C HIS A 328 -17.29 -30.85 -0.76
N THR A 329 -17.54 -30.15 -1.84
CA THR A 329 -18.08 -30.68 -3.09
C THR A 329 -17.04 -30.45 -4.18
N ALA A 330 -16.81 -31.42 -5.03
CA ALA A 330 -15.83 -31.28 -6.11
C ALA A 330 -16.09 -29.99 -6.93
N GLY A 331 -15.09 -29.15 -7.04
CA GLY A 331 -15.13 -27.86 -7.72
C GLY A 331 -15.52 -26.66 -6.86
N ILE A 332 -15.79 -26.86 -5.56
CA ILE A 332 -15.94 -25.78 -4.58
C ILE A 332 -14.65 -25.64 -3.80
N ASP A 333 -14.22 -24.42 -3.58
CA ASP A 333 -13.06 -24.12 -2.76
C ASP A 333 -13.42 -24.16 -1.27
N ASP A 334 -12.79 -25.04 -0.50
CA ASP A 334 -13.07 -25.20 0.92
C ASP A 334 -12.80 -23.95 1.75
N ARG A 335 -12.01 -23.00 1.24
CA ARG A 335 -11.73 -21.72 1.90
C ARG A 335 -12.99 -20.84 2.04
N ILE A 336 -14.04 -21.08 1.25
CA ILE A 336 -15.34 -20.41 1.44
C ILE A 336 -15.95 -20.70 2.81
N PHE A 337 -15.62 -21.88 3.39
CA PHE A 337 -16.11 -22.30 4.72
C PHE A 337 -15.17 -21.92 5.87
N THR A 338 -13.90 -21.74 5.59
CA THR A 338 -12.88 -21.48 6.63
C THR A 338 -12.51 -20.00 6.74
N ASP A 339 -12.56 -19.28 5.64
CA ASP A 339 -12.08 -17.90 5.55
C ASP A 339 -13.22 -16.89 5.33
N PHE A 340 -14.42 -17.38 5.01
CA PHE A 340 -15.59 -16.54 4.79
C PHE A 340 -16.78 -17.04 5.62
N GLN A 341 -17.62 -16.10 6.03
CA GLN A 341 -18.84 -16.40 6.76
C GLN A 341 -20.06 -15.94 5.96
N PHE A 342 -21.02 -16.86 5.77
CA PHE A 342 -22.34 -16.50 5.25
C PHE A 342 -23.15 -15.73 6.30
N LEU A 343 -23.72 -14.60 5.91
CA LEU A 343 -24.65 -13.82 6.71
C LEU A 343 -26.09 -14.13 6.26
N ALA A 344 -27.00 -14.39 7.18
CA ALA A 344 -28.40 -14.70 6.86
C ALA A 344 -29.11 -13.55 6.11
N THR A 345 -28.64 -12.33 6.26
CA THR A 345 -29.13 -11.14 5.59
C THR A 345 -27.96 -10.29 5.13
N CYS A 346 -28.02 -9.77 3.90
CA CYS A 346 -27.06 -8.77 3.44
C CYS A 346 -27.45 -7.41 4.03
N PRO A 347 -26.54 -6.71 4.72
CA PRO A 347 -26.81 -5.41 5.34
C PRO A 347 -26.83 -4.25 4.35
N PHE A 348 -26.51 -4.50 3.09
CA PHE A 348 -26.38 -3.45 2.08
C PHE A 348 -27.69 -3.08 1.43
N ARG A 349 -27.73 -1.90 0.82
CA ARG A 349 -28.92 -1.32 0.22
C ARG A 349 -28.91 -1.53 -1.29
N VAL A 350 -29.73 -2.45 -1.78
CA VAL A 350 -29.85 -2.78 -3.21
C VAL A 350 -30.33 -1.62 -4.06
N GLU A 351 -31.14 -0.71 -3.49
CA GLU A 351 -31.64 0.47 -4.19
C GLU A 351 -30.54 1.44 -4.65
N ARG A 352 -29.30 1.21 -4.26
CA ARG A 352 -28.14 1.96 -4.73
C ARG A 352 -27.56 1.44 -6.04
N GLY A 353 -28.17 0.41 -6.64
CA GLY A 353 -27.81 -0.08 -7.98
C GLY A 353 -26.54 -0.91 -8.05
N TYR A 354 -26.08 -1.49 -6.93
CA TYR A 354 -24.88 -2.34 -6.90
C TYR A 354 -25.27 -3.81 -7.16
N TYR A 355 -24.63 -4.41 -8.14
CA TYR A 355 -24.93 -5.77 -8.59
C TYR A 355 -23.93 -6.81 -8.09
N HIS A 356 -23.04 -6.43 -7.21
CA HIS A 356 -21.94 -7.26 -6.70
C HIS A 356 -22.15 -7.70 -5.25
N PHE A 357 -23.22 -7.30 -4.58
CA PHE A 357 -23.46 -7.65 -3.19
C PHE A 357 -23.51 -9.16 -2.99
N SER A 358 -22.77 -9.65 -1.99
CA SER A 358 -22.90 -11.00 -1.50
C SER A 358 -23.35 -11.02 -0.06
N CYS A 359 -23.78 -12.18 0.41
CA CYS A 359 -24.03 -12.42 1.83
C CYS A 359 -22.81 -13.05 2.52
N TYR A 360 -21.62 -12.91 1.95
CA TYR A 360 -20.39 -13.42 2.51
C TYR A 360 -19.50 -12.28 2.98
N ARG A 361 -19.07 -12.33 4.24
CA ARG A 361 -17.99 -11.49 4.75
C ARG A 361 -16.71 -12.30 4.87
N PHE A 362 -15.57 -11.64 4.81
CA PHE A 362 -14.30 -12.25 5.13
C PHE A 362 -14.22 -12.44 6.66
N SER A 363 -13.78 -13.59 7.13
CA SER A 363 -13.76 -13.94 8.56
C SER A 363 -12.43 -14.51 9.04
N ARG A 364 -11.43 -14.59 8.18
CA ARG A 364 -10.09 -15.12 8.52
C ARG A 364 -9.43 -14.36 9.68
N TYR A 365 -9.75 -13.07 9.85
CA TYR A 365 -9.18 -12.21 10.89
C TYR A 365 -10.18 -11.88 12.02
N ASP A 366 -11.13 -12.78 12.30
CA ASP A 366 -12.11 -12.59 13.39
C ASP A 366 -11.45 -12.56 14.78
N ASP A 367 -10.32 -13.22 14.96
CA ASP A 367 -9.49 -13.13 16.15
C ASP A 367 -8.98 -11.69 16.36
N TYR A 368 -8.55 -11.01 15.31
CA TYR A 368 -8.21 -9.58 15.37
C TYR A 368 -9.40 -8.73 15.78
N LEU A 369 -10.55 -8.91 15.16
CA LEU A 369 -11.78 -8.14 15.52
C LEU A 369 -12.24 -8.37 16.96
N SER A 370 -11.88 -9.50 17.56
CA SER A 370 -12.26 -9.83 18.93
C SER A 370 -11.34 -9.22 20.00
N THR A 371 -10.08 -9.01 19.69
CA THR A 371 -9.05 -8.60 20.65
C THR A 371 -8.28 -7.34 20.26
N TRP A 372 -8.25 -7.00 18.96
CA TRP A 372 -7.48 -5.92 18.35
C TRP A 372 -5.95 -6.05 18.51
N THR A 373 -5.48 -7.22 18.90
CA THR A 373 -4.08 -7.46 19.31
C THR A 373 -3.42 -8.66 18.63
N THR A 374 -3.98 -9.18 17.53
CA THR A 374 -3.36 -10.29 16.78
C THR A 374 -2.50 -9.79 15.63
N ALA A 375 -1.66 -10.69 15.09
CA ALA A 375 -0.78 -10.39 13.97
C ALA A 375 -1.57 -10.12 12.69
N GLN A 376 -1.27 -9.02 11.97
CA GLN A 376 -1.95 -8.64 10.75
C GLN A 376 -0.97 -8.48 9.60
N PRO A 377 -1.10 -9.29 8.52
CA PRO A 377 -0.10 -9.34 7.47
C PRO A 377 -0.20 -8.19 6.47
N GLN A 378 0.96 -7.64 6.09
CA GLN A 378 1.13 -6.80 4.90
C GLN A 378 1.75 -7.57 3.74
N PHE A 379 2.69 -8.48 4.03
CA PHE A 379 3.27 -9.39 3.04
C PHE A 379 3.24 -10.81 3.60
N ARG A 380 2.84 -11.76 2.79
CA ARG A 380 2.82 -13.17 3.19
C ARG A 380 3.83 -13.99 2.39
N LYS A 381 4.36 -15.03 3.04
CA LYS A 381 5.24 -16.01 2.36
C LYS A 381 4.60 -16.56 1.09
N VAL A 382 3.30 -16.85 1.13
CA VAL A 382 2.56 -17.36 -0.03
C VAL A 382 2.55 -16.37 -1.19
N GLU A 383 2.53 -15.05 -0.94
CA GLU A 383 2.68 -14.04 -1.98
C GLU A 383 4.04 -14.18 -2.69
N ASN A 384 5.10 -14.32 -1.89
CA ASN A 384 6.44 -14.54 -2.44
C ASN A 384 6.53 -15.86 -3.26
N ASP A 385 5.85 -16.92 -2.84
CA ASP A 385 5.78 -18.16 -3.60
C ASP A 385 5.01 -17.99 -4.93
N LEU A 386 3.94 -17.19 -4.94
CA LEU A 386 3.22 -16.84 -6.17
C LEU A 386 4.08 -15.99 -7.12
N LEU A 387 4.92 -15.09 -6.60
CA LEU A 387 5.90 -14.34 -7.40
C LEU A 387 6.95 -15.25 -8.03
N LYS A 388 7.42 -16.28 -7.31
CA LYS A 388 8.29 -17.33 -7.87
C LYS A 388 7.58 -18.09 -8.99
N ALA A 389 6.34 -18.53 -8.76
CA ALA A 389 5.57 -19.26 -9.74
C ALA A 389 5.34 -18.43 -11.01
N GLU A 390 5.03 -17.14 -10.89
CA GLU A 390 4.85 -16.24 -12.04
C GLU A 390 6.16 -16.01 -12.79
N ALA A 391 7.28 -15.80 -12.08
CA ALA A 391 8.59 -15.71 -12.74
C ALA A 391 8.93 -16.96 -13.54
N LEU A 392 8.66 -18.16 -12.99
CA LEU A 392 8.86 -19.44 -13.67
C LEU A 392 7.93 -19.63 -14.88
N LEU A 393 6.70 -19.13 -14.81
CA LEU A 393 5.76 -19.10 -15.93
C LEU A 393 6.34 -18.33 -17.12
N HIS A 394 6.92 -17.17 -16.86
CA HIS A 394 7.51 -16.30 -17.90
C HIS A 394 8.93 -16.75 -18.34
N GLN A 395 9.59 -17.61 -17.57
CA GLN A 395 10.89 -18.22 -17.90
C GLN A 395 10.77 -19.64 -18.51
N PRO A 396 9.71 -19.99 -19.16
CA PRO A 396 9.10 -21.25 -19.57
C PRO A 396 9.46 -22.50 -18.72
N ASN A 397 9.54 -22.34 -17.41
CA ASN A 397 9.65 -23.46 -16.49
C ASN A 397 8.27 -23.80 -15.88
N LEU A 398 7.37 -24.26 -16.73
CA LEU A 398 5.96 -24.50 -16.37
C LEU A 398 5.82 -25.61 -15.32
N ALA A 399 6.66 -26.63 -15.35
CA ALA A 399 6.65 -27.69 -14.35
C ALA A 399 7.02 -27.18 -12.95
N GLY A 400 8.01 -26.29 -12.86
CA GLY A 400 8.41 -25.66 -11.60
C GLY A 400 7.30 -24.75 -11.05
N ALA A 401 6.65 -23.96 -11.90
CA ALA A 401 5.53 -23.11 -11.51
C ALA A 401 4.34 -23.94 -10.99
N ALA A 402 3.96 -25.01 -11.72
CA ALA A 402 2.89 -25.93 -11.30
C ALA A 402 3.22 -26.61 -9.96
N ALA A 403 4.47 -27.01 -9.74
CA ALA A 403 4.90 -27.63 -8.49
C ALA A 403 4.70 -26.71 -7.27
N ILE A 404 5.03 -25.40 -7.39
CA ILE A 404 4.81 -24.43 -6.32
C ILE A 404 3.30 -24.29 -6.03
N LEU A 405 2.47 -24.12 -7.06
CA LEU A 405 1.03 -23.96 -6.91
C LEU A 405 0.37 -25.21 -6.29
N ASN A 406 0.81 -26.39 -6.69
CA ASN A 406 0.26 -27.65 -6.22
C ASN A 406 0.71 -28.02 -4.79
N ALA A 407 1.84 -27.49 -4.33
CA ALA A 407 2.27 -27.59 -2.93
C ALA A 407 1.62 -26.51 -2.04
N GLY A 408 0.98 -25.50 -2.62
CA GLY A 408 0.41 -24.35 -1.95
C GLY A 408 -1.00 -24.56 -1.40
N SER A 409 -1.58 -23.46 -0.93
CA SER A 409 -2.91 -23.39 -0.29
C SER A 409 -4.06 -23.82 -1.19
N ARG A 410 -3.91 -23.66 -2.50
CA ARG A 410 -4.89 -24.13 -3.48
C ARG A 410 -5.32 -25.59 -3.24
N VAL A 411 -4.35 -26.46 -3.04
CA VAL A 411 -4.58 -27.89 -2.81
C VAL A 411 -4.77 -28.19 -1.32
N THR A 412 -3.88 -27.63 -0.48
CA THR A 412 -3.82 -28.02 0.94
C THR A 412 -4.94 -27.44 1.79
N ARG A 413 -5.48 -26.28 1.43
CA ARG A 413 -6.59 -25.60 2.14
C ARG A 413 -7.86 -25.55 1.30
N GLY A 414 -7.73 -25.29 0.01
CA GLY A 414 -8.88 -25.14 -0.89
C GLY A 414 -9.45 -26.47 -1.39
N GLY A 415 -8.73 -27.59 -1.23
CA GLY A 415 -9.16 -28.89 -1.73
C GLY A 415 -9.30 -28.97 -3.26
N LEU A 416 -8.76 -27.99 -3.99
CA LEU A 416 -8.87 -27.91 -5.44
C LEU A 416 -7.90 -28.88 -6.12
N ALA A 417 -8.26 -29.33 -7.30
CA ALA A 417 -7.42 -30.20 -8.09
C ALA A 417 -6.07 -29.54 -8.44
N PRO A 418 -4.97 -30.30 -8.45
CA PRO A 418 -3.68 -29.84 -8.93
C PRO A 418 -3.80 -29.30 -10.36
N VAL A 419 -3.03 -28.22 -10.66
CA VAL A 419 -2.94 -27.66 -12.01
C VAL A 419 -1.90 -28.40 -12.83
N GLY A 420 -2.16 -28.53 -14.15
CA GLY A 420 -1.19 -29.03 -15.09
C GLY A 420 -0.09 -28.02 -15.42
N ALA A 421 0.97 -28.50 -16.05
CA ALA A 421 2.11 -27.66 -16.46
C ALA A 421 1.84 -26.97 -17.81
N THR A 422 0.71 -26.26 -17.94
CA THR A 422 0.40 -25.40 -19.09
C THR A 422 0.39 -23.93 -18.68
N ALA A 423 0.78 -23.03 -19.58
CA ALA A 423 0.84 -21.61 -19.28
C ALA A 423 -0.51 -21.06 -18.82
N THR A 424 -1.59 -21.45 -19.50
CA THR A 424 -2.94 -20.98 -19.19
C THR A 424 -3.43 -21.44 -17.82
N GLU A 425 -3.21 -22.72 -17.46
CA GLU A 425 -3.62 -23.23 -16.14
C GLU A 425 -2.82 -22.55 -15.01
N ILE A 426 -1.53 -22.35 -15.20
CA ILE A 426 -0.65 -21.70 -14.23
C ILE A 426 -1.05 -20.22 -14.07
N GLU A 427 -1.25 -19.48 -15.18
CA GLU A 427 -1.67 -18.07 -15.15
C GLU A 427 -3.01 -17.93 -14.40
N ASN A 428 -3.99 -18.76 -14.73
CA ASN A 428 -5.29 -18.77 -14.06
C ASN A 428 -5.18 -19.12 -12.58
N ALA A 429 -4.33 -20.08 -12.21
CA ALA A 429 -4.14 -20.46 -10.82
C ALA A 429 -3.45 -19.38 -10.00
N ILE A 430 -2.42 -18.71 -10.55
CA ILE A 430 -1.77 -17.56 -9.89
C ILE A 430 -2.79 -16.43 -9.67
N PHE A 431 -3.56 -16.10 -10.71
CA PHE A 431 -4.61 -15.08 -10.61
C PHE A 431 -5.64 -15.45 -9.53
N TYR A 432 -6.06 -16.71 -9.52
CA TYR A 432 -7.01 -17.24 -8.53
C TYR A 432 -6.47 -17.11 -7.11
N GLU A 433 -5.26 -17.61 -6.85
CA GLU A 433 -4.66 -17.59 -5.52
C GLU A 433 -4.42 -16.18 -4.99
N ARG A 434 -4.09 -15.21 -5.86
CA ARG A 434 -3.99 -13.79 -5.47
C ARG A 434 -5.33 -13.20 -5.04
N ASN A 435 -6.44 -13.65 -5.62
CA ASN A 435 -7.77 -13.16 -5.24
C ASN A 435 -8.36 -13.91 -4.03
N ILE A 436 -7.99 -15.16 -3.78
CA ILE A 436 -8.60 -15.99 -2.73
C ILE A 436 -7.66 -16.16 -1.53
N GLU A 437 -6.44 -16.69 -1.74
CA GLU A 437 -5.52 -16.90 -0.61
C GLU A 437 -4.98 -15.60 -0.04
N LEU A 438 -4.72 -14.61 -0.90
CA LEU A 438 -4.23 -13.30 -0.52
C LEU A 438 -5.35 -12.25 -0.36
N PHE A 439 -6.61 -12.68 -0.33
CA PHE A 439 -7.72 -11.79 -0.12
C PHE A 439 -7.51 -10.93 1.13
N CYS A 440 -7.63 -9.61 0.98
CA CYS A 440 -7.49 -8.65 2.06
C CYS A 440 -6.15 -8.77 2.83
N THR A 441 -5.04 -9.04 2.14
CA THR A 441 -3.72 -9.17 2.76
C THR A 441 -2.96 -7.84 2.72
N GLY A 442 -2.46 -7.45 1.57
CA GLY A 442 -1.70 -6.20 1.39
C GLY A 442 -2.53 -5.13 0.68
N MET A 443 -2.33 -3.87 1.03
CA MET A 443 -3.03 -2.76 0.40
C MET A 443 -2.86 -2.78 -1.13
N GLY A 444 -3.99 -2.82 -1.85
CA GLY A 444 -4.03 -2.70 -3.31
C GLY A 444 -3.67 -3.97 -4.09
N LEU A 445 -3.35 -5.08 -3.42
CA LEU A 445 -2.90 -6.31 -4.07
C LEU A 445 -3.91 -6.82 -5.12
N GLU A 446 -5.19 -6.88 -4.78
CA GLU A 446 -6.24 -7.29 -5.70
C GLU A 446 -6.34 -6.32 -6.88
N PHE A 447 -6.28 -5.02 -6.62
CA PHE A 447 -6.34 -4.00 -7.66
C PHE A 447 -5.15 -4.11 -8.64
N PHE A 448 -3.94 -4.23 -8.12
CA PHE A 448 -2.75 -4.39 -8.96
C PHE A 448 -2.78 -5.70 -9.77
N THR A 449 -3.29 -6.77 -9.17
CA THR A 449 -3.49 -8.06 -9.84
C THR A 449 -4.49 -7.95 -11.00
N MET A 450 -5.64 -7.33 -10.77
CA MET A 450 -6.67 -7.12 -11.79
C MET A 450 -6.15 -6.21 -12.91
N ARG A 451 -5.50 -5.11 -12.54
CA ARG A 451 -4.96 -4.12 -13.46
C ARG A 451 -3.93 -4.71 -14.44
N LYS A 452 -2.92 -5.41 -13.94
CA LYS A 452 -1.88 -6.00 -14.78
C LYS A 452 -2.38 -7.12 -15.71
N ALA A 453 -3.54 -7.69 -15.41
CA ALA A 453 -4.19 -8.75 -16.19
C ALA A 453 -5.29 -8.24 -17.13
N ASP A 454 -5.48 -6.92 -17.27
CA ASP A 454 -6.58 -6.29 -18.02
C ASP A 454 -7.98 -6.74 -17.53
N LYS A 455 -8.13 -6.90 -16.22
CA LYS A 455 -9.36 -7.43 -15.60
C LYS A 455 -10.08 -6.43 -14.69
N LEU A 456 -9.63 -5.19 -14.56
CA LEU A 456 -10.44 -4.17 -13.90
C LEU A 456 -11.70 -3.91 -14.72
N GLN A 457 -12.83 -3.68 -14.06
CA GLN A 457 -14.07 -3.35 -14.74
C GLN A 457 -13.89 -2.14 -15.67
N ALA A 458 -14.55 -2.14 -16.83
CA ALA A 458 -14.47 -1.06 -17.81
C ALA A 458 -14.74 0.31 -17.17
N GLY A 459 -13.89 1.29 -17.45
CA GLY A 459 -13.94 2.64 -16.89
C GLY A 459 -13.23 2.83 -15.55
N THR A 460 -12.74 1.78 -14.90
CA THR A 460 -11.96 1.91 -13.65
C THR A 460 -10.61 2.56 -13.95
N PRO A 461 -10.21 3.67 -13.27
CA PRO A 461 -8.88 4.24 -13.42
C PRO A 461 -7.78 3.22 -13.13
N LEU A 462 -6.76 3.15 -13.99
CA LEU A 462 -5.63 2.22 -13.81
C LEU A 462 -4.65 2.67 -12.71
N HIS A 463 -4.72 3.93 -12.32
CA HIS A 463 -3.94 4.60 -11.29
C HIS A 463 -4.66 5.87 -10.84
N LEU A 464 -4.24 6.43 -9.73
CA LEU A 464 -4.75 7.69 -9.24
C LEU A 464 -3.87 8.86 -9.71
N PRO A 465 -4.43 10.06 -9.93
CA PRO A 465 -3.64 11.24 -10.22
C PRO A 465 -2.93 11.75 -8.96
N ILE A 466 -1.93 12.63 -9.13
CA ILE A 466 -1.47 13.46 -8.01
C ILE A 466 -2.69 14.19 -7.43
N PRO A 467 -2.93 14.15 -6.11
CA PRO A 467 -4.13 14.78 -5.52
C PRO A 467 -4.26 16.25 -5.87
N GLY A 468 -5.49 16.71 -6.17
CA GLY A 468 -5.75 18.07 -6.64
C GLY A 468 -5.18 19.15 -5.73
N SER A 469 -5.28 19.01 -4.41
CA SER A 469 -4.67 19.97 -3.46
C SER A 469 -3.13 19.96 -3.51
N GLN A 470 -2.49 18.89 -3.96
CA GLN A 470 -1.03 18.87 -4.16
C GLN A 470 -0.65 19.51 -5.50
N LEU A 471 -1.48 19.36 -6.53
CA LEU A 471 -1.32 20.07 -7.79
C LEU A 471 -1.45 21.59 -7.57
N GLU A 472 -2.43 22.04 -6.79
CA GLU A 472 -2.61 23.46 -6.45
C GLU A 472 -1.38 24.05 -5.72
N VAL A 473 -0.84 23.35 -4.72
CA VAL A 473 0.37 23.79 -4.00
C VAL A 473 1.57 23.90 -4.92
N ASN A 474 1.69 23.02 -5.91
CA ASN A 474 2.80 22.99 -6.87
C ASN A 474 2.49 23.84 -8.13
N ILE A 475 1.39 24.59 -8.17
CA ILE A 475 0.98 25.43 -9.30
C ILE A 475 0.87 24.62 -10.60
N MET A 476 0.33 23.40 -10.48
CA MET A 476 0.13 22.47 -11.59
C MET A 476 -1.34 22.42 -11.98
N GLU A 477 -1.62 22.17 -13.25
CA GLU A 477 -2.98 21.99 -13.74
C GLU A 477 -3.60 20.71 -13.15
N ASN A 478 -4.88 20.79 -12.71
CA ASN A 478 -5.61 19.65 -12.22
C ASN A 478 -5.96 18.70 -13.38
N TYR A 479 -5.84 17.40 -13.13
CA TYR A 479 -6.19 16.34 -14.07
C TYR A 479 -6.74 15.13 -13.32
N SER A 480 -7.41 14.24 -14.04
CA SER A 480 -7.96 13.02 -13.47
C SER A 480 -8.08 11.90 -14.52
N PHE A 481 -8.61 10.74 -14.09
CA PHE A 481 -8.77 9.54 -14.90
C PHE A 481 -10.19 8.98 -14.78
N GLY A 482 -10.56 8.16 -15.76
CA GLY A 482 -11.84 7.48 -15.83
C GLY A 482 -12.64 7.88 -17.07
N PRO A 483 -13.86 7.38 -17.25
CA PRO A 483 -14.66 7.62 -18.44
C PRO A 483 -14.86 9.11 -18.74
N GLY A 484 -14.51 9.52 -19.96
CA GLY A 484 -14.66 10.91 -20.41
C GLY A 484 -13.63 11.92 -19.89
N LEU A 485 -12.61 11.47 -19.17
CA LEU A 485 -11.53 12.31 -18.67
C LEU A 485 -10.17 11.89 -19.23
N GLY A 486 -9.15 12.72 -19.01
CA GLY A 486 -7.80 12.52 -19.53
C GLY A 486 -7.68 12.99 -20.97
N VAL A 487 -6.99 12.22 -21.82
CA VAL A 487 -7.00 12.48 -23.26
C VAL A 487 -8.43 12.30 -23.74
N ALA A 488 -8.98 13.30 -24.40
CA ALA A 488 -10.39 13.35 -24.79
C ALA A 488 -10.84 12.02 -25.46
N GLY A 489 -11.87 11.41 -24.90
CA GLY A 489 -12.43 10.15 -25.39
C GLY A 489 -11.61 8.89 -25.02
N GLN A 490 -10.53 9.00 -24.25
CA GLN A 490 -9.81 7.83 -23.76
C GLN A 490 -10.50 7.25 -22.50
N ASP A 491 -10.83 5.97 -22.60
CA ASP A 491 -11.20 5.15 -21.47
C ASP A 491 -9.90 4.53 -20.88
N TYR A 492 -9.64 4.75 -19.61
CA TYR A 492 -8.47 4.20 -18.93
C TYR A 492 -8.67 2.79 -18.40
N SER A 493 -9.78 2.15 -18.74
CA SER A 493 -9.98 0.73 -18.51
C SER A 493 -9.42 -0.11 -19.65
N ASN A 494 -9.14 -1.37 -19.36
CA ASN A 494 -8.66 -2.35 -20.34
C ASN A 494 -9.77 -3.29 -20.83
N GLY A 495 -11.03 -2.87 -20.74
CA GLY A 495 -12.18 -3.68 -21.10
C GLY A 495 -12.62 -4.67 -20.02
N GLY A 496 -11.74 -5.01 -19.07
CA GLY A 496 -12.02 -5.70 -17.83
C GLY A 496 -12.67 -7.08 -17.94
N TRP A 497 -13.25 -7.53 -16.83
CA TRP A 497 -14.03 -8.76 -16.74
C TRP A 497 -15.53 -8.54 -17.00
N PHE A 498 -15.95 -7.28 -17.00
CA PHE A 498 -17.34 -6.85 -17.22
C PHE A 498 -17.39 -5.50 -17.95
#